data_dd844329b1da298d5fa91bca73d3b99d
#
_entry.id   dd844329b1da298d5fa91bca73d3b99d
#
_cell.length_a   1.000
_cell.length_b   1.000
_cell.length_c   1.000
_cell.angle_alpha   90.00
_cell.angle_beta   90.00
_cell.angle_gamma   90.00
#
_symmetry.space_group_name_H-M   'P 1'
#
loop_
_entity.id
_entity.type
_entity.pdbx_description
1 polymer ?
#
loop_
_entity_poly.entity_id
_entity_poly.type
_entity_poly.pdbx_seq_one_letter_code
_entity_poly.pdbx_strand_id
1 'polypeptide(L)'
;KICEDGYKNIFLVGIGGTLLYAGQIFHTARQLGCSLPLYLTNATDFLYEGDANFTKDSVVVVASLSGHTVEVEQAIDKAHEVGARVIGYVEVVDTPIANKVDELVTTVGGEYYWWYTVVLRFMKNAGQFDKYDELVSDMQNLPKDIVQVYKDADAQMKEYADKYCD
;
A
#
# COMPACT_ATOMS: atom_id res chain seq x y z
N LYS A 1 11.97 12.89 -2.03
CA LYS A 1 13.37 12.41 -1.89
C LYS A 1 13.60 11.14 -2.71
N ILE A 2 12.95 10.00 -2.45
CA ILE A 2 13.16 8.73 -3.20
C ILE A 2 13.07 8.92 -4.73
N CYS A 3 12.05 9.65 -5.20
CA CYS A 3 11.89 9.91 -6.63
C CYS A 3 12.97 10.85 -7.20
N GLU A 4 13.51 11.76 -6.39
CA GLU A 4 14.59 12.68 -6.78
C GLU A 4 15.94 11.96 -6.83
N ASP A 5 16.18 11.05 -5.90
CA ASP A 5 17.39 10.24 -5.84
C ASP A 5 17.45 9.16 -6.94
N GLY A 6 16.29 8.87 -7.57
CA GLY A 6 16.13 7.87 -8.62
C GLY A 6 15.94 6.46 -8.08
N TYR A 7 15.29 5.64 -8.89
CA TYR A 7 15.08 4.20 -8.67
C TYR A 7 14.86 3.50 -10.02
N LYS A 8 15.08 2.19 -10.09
CA LYS A 8 14.85 1.41 -11.32
C LYS A 8 13.50 0.73 -11.34
N ASN A 9 13.04 0.25 -10.20
CA ASN A 9 11.80 -0.49 -10.08
C ASN A 9 11.24 -0.42 -8.66
N ILE A 10 10.00 -0.89 -8.50
CA ILE A 10 9.27 -0.86 -7.24
C ILE A 10 8.71 -2.25 -6.98
N PHE A 11 9.02 -2.84 -5.83
CA PHE A 11 8.46 -4.10 -5.35
C PHE A 11 7.40 -3.83 -4.30
N LEU A 12 6.17 -4.22 -4.58
CA LEU A 12 5.07 -4.21 -3.63
C LEU A 12 5.04 -5.55 -2.93
N VAL A 13 5.42 -5.56 -1.66
CA VAL A 13 5.61 -6.79 -0.88
C VAL A 13 4.61 -6.83 0.26
N GLY A 14 3.84 -7.91 0.33
CA GLY A 14 2.84 -8.13 1.37
C GLY A 14 2.61 -9.60 1.64
N ILE A 15 1.78 -9.89 2.64
CA ILE A 15 1.32 -11.25 2.94
C ILE A 15 -0.14 -11.22 3.41
N GLY A 16 -0.95 -12.22 3.04
CA GLY A 16 -2.35 -12.27 3.42
C GLY A 16 -3.16 -11.05 2.95
N GLY A 17 -3.83 -10.35 3.86
CA GLY A 17 -4.67 -9.18 3.56
C GLY A 17 -3.90 -8.03 2.94
N THR A 18 -2.68 -7.76 3.41
CA THR A 18 -1.84 -6.69 2.87
C THR A 18 -1.46 -6.94 1.41
N LEU A 19 -1.21 -8.19 1.04
CA LEU A 19 -0.97 -8.57 -0.36
C LEU A 19 -2.18 -8.34 -1.25
N LEU A 20 -3.40 -8.56 -0.73
CA LEU A 20 -4.63 -8.30 -1.48
C LEU A 20 -4.79 -6.80 -1.79
N TYR A 21 -4.53 -5.92 -0.84
CA TYR A 21 -4.58 -4.47 -1.06
C TYR A 21 -3.48 -4.00 -2.02
N ALA A 22 -2.27 -4.50 -1.86
CA ALA A 22 -1.18 -4.26 -2.81
C ALA A 22 -1.55 -4.72 -4.24
N GLY A 23 -2.21 -5.88 -4.36
CA GLY A 23 -2.70 -6.41 -5.62
C GLY A 23 -3.74 -5.51 -6.28
N GLN A 24 -4.67 -4.96 -5.50
CA GLN A 24 -5.69 -4.06 -6.04
C GLN A 24 -5.06 -2.82 -6.67
N ILE A 25 -4.17 -2.13 -5.97
CA ILE A 25 -3.51 -0.94 -6.55
C ILE A 25 -2.58 -1.30 -7.70
N PHE A 26 -1.89 -2.44 -7.65
CA PHE A 26 -1.07 -2.92 -8.76
C PHE A 26 -1.89 -3.05 -10.06
N HIS A 27 -3.06 -3.69 -9.99
CA HIS A 27 -3.96 -3.83 -11.13
C HIS A 27 -4.58 -2.50 -11.56
N THR A 28 -5.00 -1.66 -10.60
CA THR A 28 -5.51 -0.31 -10.88
C THR A 28 -4.47 0.55 -11.58
N ALA A 29 -3.23 0.55 -11.13
CA ALA A 29 -2.14 1.28 -11.77
C ALA A 29 -1.95 0.84 -13.22
N ARG A 30 -2.00 -0.48 -13.50
CA ARG A 30 -1.94 -1.02 -14.87
C ARG A 30 -3.11 -0.54 -15.73
N GLN A 31 -4.33 -0.54 -15.19
CA GLN A 31 -5.51 -0.03 -15.89
C GLN A 31 -5.42 1.47 -16.20
N LEU A 32 -4.76 2.23 -15.33
CA LEU A 32 -4.48 3.66 -15.50
C LEU A 32 -3.31 3.93 -16.46
N GLY A 33 -2.71 2.90 -17.05
CA GLY A 33 -1.63 3.04 -18.01
C GLY A 33 -0.24 3.21 -17.39
N CYS A 34 -0.06 2.77 -16.13
CA CYS A 34 1.24 2.79 -15.46
C CYS A 34 2.30 2.01 -16.25
N SER A 35 3.36 2.68 -16.64
CA SER A 35 4.54 2.08 -17.28
C SER A 35 5.73 1.95 -16.34
N LEU A 36 5.59 2.31 -15.08
CA LEU A 36 6.62 2.07 -14.07
C LEU A 36 6.86 0.57 -13.92
N PRO A 37 8.11 0.12 -13.74
CA PRO A 37 8.43 -1.28 -13.45
C PRO A 37 7.96 -1.63 -12.03
N LEU A 38 6.68 -2.00 -11.92
CA LEU A 38 6.05 -2.46 -10.68
C LEU A 38 6.05 -3.98 -10.64
N TYR A 39 6.44 -4.54 -9.50
CA TYR A 39 6.42 -5.95 -9.18
C TYR A 39 5.54 -6.17 -7.95
N LEU A 40 4.67 -7.17 -8.01
CA LEU A 40 3.84 -7.59 -6.88
C LEU A 40 4.29 -8.97 -6.45
N THR A 41 4.65 -9.14 -5.20
CA THR A 41 5.14 -10.41 -4.69
C THR A 41 4.69 -10.66 -3.25
N ASN A 42 4.47 -11.92 -2.91
CA ASN A 42 4.30 -12.35 -1.55
C ASN A 42 5.63 -12.19 -0.78
N ALA A 43 5.58 -11.84 0.49
CA ALA A 43 6.81 -11.67 1.30
C ALA A 43 7.65 -12.95 1.35
N THR A 44 7.02 -14.12 1.41
CA THR A 44 7.71 -15.42 1.39
C THR A 44 8.39 -15.68 0.03
N ASP A 45 7.69 -15.42 -1.09
CA ASP A 45 8.27 -15.60 -2.42
C ASP A 45 9.43 -14.62 -2.65
N PHE A 46 9.26 -13.38 -2.20
CA PHE A 46 10.32 -12.37 -2.22
C PHE A 46 11.58 -12.83 -1.48
N LEU A 47 11.41 -13.52 -0.35
CA LEU A 47 12.52 -14.03 0.46
C LEU A 47 13.25 -15.20 -0.23
N TYR A 48 12.52 -16.16 -0.76
CA TYR A 48 13.08 -17.47 -1.13
C TYR A 48 13.23 -17.70 -2.63
N GLU A 49 12.35 -17.14 -3.46
CA GLU A 49 12.45 -17.31 -4.91
C GLU A 49 13.40 -16.31 -5.56
N GLY A 50 13.41 -15.07 -5.05
CA GLY A 50 14.19 -13.98 -5.60
C GLY A 50 13.65 -13.45 -6.92
N ASP A 51 14.17 -12.32 -7.37
CA ASP A 51 13.88 -11.72 -8.68
C ASP A 51 15.16 -11.07 -9.22
N ALA A 52 15.52 -11.37 -10.46
CA ALA A 52 16.72 -10.85 -11.10
C ALA A 52 16.71 -9.31 -11.26
N ASN A 53 15.52 -8.69 -11.21
CA ASN A 53 15.37 -7.25 -11.26
C ASN A 53 15.52 -6.58 -9.90
N PHE A 54 15.52 -7.37 -8.80
CA PHE A 54 15.71 -6.85 -7.46
C PHE A 54 17.17 -6.51 -7.21
N THR A 55 17.46 -5.22 -7.04
CA THR A 55 18.82 -4.67 -6.90
C THR A 55 18.85 -3.55 -5.87
N LYS A 56 20.03 -3.03 -5.56
CA LYS A 56 20.22 -1.84 -4.71
C LYS A 56 19.48 -0.59 -5.22
N ASP A 57 19.14 -0.53 -6.51
CA ASP A 57 18.40 0.57 -7.12
C ASP A 57 16.88 0.33 -7.07
N SER A 58 16.42 -0.71 -6.38
CA SER A 58 15.00 -1.01 -6.15
C SER A 58 14.44 -0.20 -4.97
N VAL A 59 13.14 0.03 -5.03
CA VAL A 59 12.35 0.48 -3.87
C VAL A 59 11.42 -0.66 -3.46
N VAL A 60 11.43 -1.03 -2.20
CA VAL A 60 10.54 -2.04 -1.62
C VAL A 60 9.48 -1.32 -0.81
N VAL A 61 8.22 -1.61 -1.11
CA VAL A 61 7.06 -1.04 -0.42
C VAL A 61 6.37 -2.15 0.34
N VAL A 62 6.33 -2.04 1.66
CA VAL A 62 5.79 -3.07 2.57
C VAL A 62 4.67 -2.54 3.43
N ALA A 63 3.75 -3.41 3.84
CA ALA A 63 2.76 -3.08 4.85
C ALA A 63 2.58 -4.22 5.85
N SER A 64 2.32 -3.86 7.10
CA SER A 64 1.94 -4.80 8.17
C SER A 64 1.10 -4.06 9.20
N LEU A 65 -0.17 -4.43 9.36
CA LEU A 65 -1.05 -3.79 10.32
C LEU A 65 -0.49 -3.86 11.74
N SER A 66 -0.07 -5.06 12.16
CA SER A 66 0.48 -5.28 13.50
C SER A 66 1.91 -4.77 13.68
N GLY A 67 2.67 -4.58 12.59
CA GLY A 67 4.08 -4.27 12.63
C GLY A 67 4.99 -5.41 13.11
N HIS A 68 4.46 -6.65 13.23
CA HIS A 68 5.15 -7.83 13.77
C HIS A 68 5.16 -9.04 12.81
N THR A 69 4.81 -8.85 11.55
CA THR A 69 4.81 -9.94 10.56
C THR A 69 6.24 -10.32 10.22
N VAL A 70 6.64 -11.51 10.63
CA VAL A 70 8.05 -11.98 10.58
C VAL A 70 8.57 -11.99 9.14
N GLU A 71 7.77 -12.46 8.17
CA GLU A 71 8.17 -12.53 6.76
C GLU A 71 8.36 -11.13 6.16
N VAL A 72 7.57 -10.15 6.59
CA VAL A 72 7.73 -8.75 6.17
C VAL A 72 8.98 -8.15 6.79
N GLU A 73 9.25 -8.43 8.07
CA GLU A 73 10.46 -7.99 8.74
C GLU A 73 11.72 -8.54 8.07
N GLN A 74 11.73 -9.84 7.73
CA GLN A 74 12.83 -10.48 6.99
C GLN A 74 12.96 -9.93 5.56
N ALA A 75 11.86 -9.58 4.90
CA ALA A 75 11.89 -8.96 3.58
C ALA A 75 12.57 -7.57 3.62
N ILE A 76 12.36 -6.81 4.71
CA ILE A 76 13.07 -5.55 4.95
C ILE A 76 14.57 -5.80 5.13
N ASP A 77 14.96 -6.78 5.96
CA ASP A 77 16.35 -7.12 6.18
C ASP A 77 17.05 -7.50 4.86
N LYS A 78 16.40 -8.34 4.04
CA LYS A 78 16.90 -8.69 2.70
C LYS A 78 17.03 -7.47 1.77
N ALA A 79 16.08 -6.54 1.84
CA ALA A 79 16.17 -5.31 1.05
C ALA A 79 17.37 -4.46 1.46
N HIS A 80 17.62 -4.32 2.74
CA HIS A 80 18.78 -3.59 3.26
C HIS A 80 20.12 -4.29 2.96
N GLU A 81 20.18 -5.62 3.01
CA GLU A 81 21.39 -6.39 2.63
C GLU A 81 21.82 -6.10 1.18
N VAL A 82 20.85 -5.89 0.27
CA VAL A 82 21.13 -5.53 -1.13
C VAL A 82 21.39 -4.04 -1.29
N GLY A 83 21.01 -3.22 -0.30
CA GLY A 83 21.11 -1.76 -0.35
C GLY A 83 19.91 -1.08 -1.00
N ALA A 84 18.78 -1.80 -1.14
CA ALA A 84 17.51 -1.25 -1.60
C ALA A 84 16.84 -0.43 -0.50
N ARG A 85 16.02 0.55 -0.88
CA ARG A 85 15.28 1.41 0.06
C ARG A 85 13.90 0.84 0.35
N VAL A 86 13.45 1.01 1.59
CA VAL A 86 12.17 0.46 2.06
C VAL A 86 11.24 1.57 2.53
N ILE A 87 10.02 1.59 1.98
CA ILE A 87 8.89 2.40 2.45
C ILE A 87 7.92 1.46 3.15
N GLY A 88 7.54 1.77 4.37
CA GLY A 88 6.67 0.92 5.17
C GLY A 88 5.42 1.59 5.70
N TYR A 89 4.41 0.77 5.96
CA TYR A 89 3.19 1.11 6.68
C TYR A 89 2.97 0.15 7.84
N VAL A 90 2.62 0.70 8.98
CA VAL A 90 2.08 -0.02 10.13
C VAL A 90 0.94 0.80 10.75
N GLU A 91 -0.03 0.15 11.38
CA GLU A 91 -1.04 0.86 12.20
C GLU A 91 -0.53 1.13 13.60
N VAL A 92 0.30 0.24 14.12
CA VAL A 92 0.89 0.35 15.44
C VAL A 92 2.33 0.81 15.31
N VAL A 93 2.61 2.04 15.67
CA VAL A 93 3.97 2.58 15.75
C VAL A 93 4.74 1.94 16.91
N ASP A 94 6.05 2.05 16.91
CA ASP A 94 6.92 1.44 17.93
C ASP A 94 6.95 -0.10 17.86
N THR A 95 7.01 -0.60 16.63
CA THR A 95 7.10 -2.03 16.31
C THR A 95 8.39 -2.34 15.54
N PRO A 96 8.81 -3.61 15.47
CA PRO A 96 10.02 -3.98 14.73
C PRO A 96 10.03 -3.48 13.28
N ILE A 97 8.91 -3.62 12.56
CA ILE A 97 8.80 -3.16 11.17
C ILE A 97 8.88 -1.64 11.09
N ALA A 98 8.17 -0.91 11.97
CA ALA A 98 8.22 0.55 12.00
C ALA A 98 9.63 1.10 12.21
N ASN A 99 10.42 0.41 13.02
CA ASN A 99 11.79 0.82 13.36
C ASN A 99 12.83 0.43 12.30
N LYS A 100 12.48 -0.48 11.37
CA LYS A 100 13.40 -0.98 10.33
C LYS A 100 13.25 -0.27 8.99
N VAL A 101 12.07 0.23 8.64
CA VAL A 101 11.85 0.87 7.34
C VAL A 101 12.59 2.21 7.24
N ASP A 102 13.06 2.57 6.06
CA ASP A 102 13.76 3.84 5.83
C ASP A 102 12.80 5.04 5.86
N GLU A 103 11.58 4.83 5.36
CA GLU A 103 10.53 5.84 5.36
C GLU A 103 9.23 5.20 5.90
N LEU A 104 8.85 5.58 7.11
CA LEU A 104 7.57 5.20 7.68
C LEU A 104 6.50 6.21 7.28
N VAL A 105 5.51 5.76 6.54
CA VAL A 105 4.40 6.61 6.11
C VAL A 105 3.12 6.12 6.77
N THR A 106 2.59 6.92 7.67
CA THR A 106 1.30 6.68 8.32
C THR A 106 0.21 7.52 7.67
N THR A 107 -0.99 7.01 7.53
CA THR A 107 -2.15 7.75 7.01
C THR A 107 -3.36 7.58 7.92
N VAL A 108 -4.26 8.55 7.89
CA VAL A 108 -5.56 8.52 8.59
C VAL A 108 -6.56 7.75 7.74
N GLY A 109 -6.37 6.88 6.98
CA GLY A 109 -7.34 6.16 6.13
C GLY A 109 -7.12 4.66 6.11
N GLY A 110 -6.13 4.19 6.88
CA GLY A 110 -5.76 2.78 6.91
C GLY A 110 -4.95 2.34 5.69
N GLU A 111 -4.58 1.08 5.70
CA GLU A 111 -3.67 0.46 4.74
C GLU A 111 -4.14 0.58 3.30
N TYR A 112 -5.45 0.38 3.04
CA TYR A 112 -6.01 0.46 1.70
C TYR A 112 -5.68 1.78 1.02
N TYR A 113 -5.96 2.92 1.68
CA TYR A 113 -5.67 4.26 1.16
C TYR A 113 -4.18 4.53 1.07
N TRP A 114 -3.40 3.99 1.99
CA TRP A 114 -1.96 4.13 1.97
C TRP A 114 -1.36 3.53 0.70
N TRP A 115 -1.75 2.31 0.33
CA TRP A 115 -1.29 1.68 -0.91
C TRP A 115 -1.60 2.54 -2.14
N TYR A 116 -2.82 3.08 -2.23
CA TYR A 116 -3.22 3.97 -3.32
C TYR A 116 -2.40 5.26 -3.32
N THR A 117 -2.26 5.92 -2.19
CA THR A 117 -1.48 7.17 -2.11
C THR A 117 -0.03 6.98 -2.47
N VAL A 118 0.62 5.91 -2.02
CA VAL A 118 2.04 5.65 -2.32
C VAL A 118 2.24 5.35 -3.79
N VAL A 119 1.53 4.38 -4.36
CA VAL A 119 1.74 3.95 -5.75
C VAL A 119 1.35 5.06 -6.74
N LEU A 120 0.20 5.71 -6.54
CA LEU A 120 -0.22 6.81 -7.41
C LEU A 120 0.68 8.05 -7.26
N ARG A 121 1.33 8.24 -6.11
CA ARG A 121 2.37 9.28 -5.96
C ARG A 121 3.60 8.99 -6.80
N PHE A 122 4.04 7.74 -6.89
CA PHE A 122 5.10 7.35 -7.82
C PHE A 122 4.70 7.64 -9.27
N MET A 123 3.48 7.29 -9.66
CA MET A 123 2.96 7.59 -11.00
C MET A 123 2.88 9.09 -11.27
N LYS A 124 2.40 9.91 -10.31
CA LYS A 124 2.41 11.38 -10.43
C LYS A 124 3.81 11.91 -10.67
N ASN A 125 4.77 11.48 -9.86
CA ASN A 125 6.16 11.96 -9.95
C ASN A 125 6.83 11.55 -11.28
N ALA A 126 6.36 10.45 -11.89
CA ALA A 126 6.77 10.00 -13.22
C ALA A 126 5.97 10.66 -14.36
N GLY A 127 5.08 11.60 -14.07
CA GLY A 127 4.22 12.26 -15.07
C GLY A 127 3.14 11.36 -15.68
N GLN A 128 2.76 10.29 -15.00
CA GLN A 128 1.81 9.29 -15.49
C GLN A 128 0.42 9.37 -14.82
N PHE A 129 0.23 10.24 -13.84
CA PHE A 129 -1.03 10.42 -13.14
C PHE A 129 -1.19 11.87 -12.64
N ASP A 130 -1.84 12.70 -13.42
CA ASP A 130 -2.08 14.14 -13.18
C ASP A 130 -3.20 14.43 -12.16
N LYS A 131 -4.13 13.47 -11.98
CA LYS A 131 -5.27 13.59 -11.05
C LYS A 131 -4.97 13.25 -9.59
N TYR A 132 -3.70 13.10 -9.23
CA TYR A 132 -3.32 12.68 -7.87
C TYR A 132 -3.84 13.64 -6.79
N ASP A 133 -3.71 14.95 -7.00
CA ASP A 133 -4.11 15.95 -5.99
C ASP A 133 -5.63 16.03 -5.85
N GLU A 134 -6.37 15.86 -6.94
CA GLU A 134 -7.83 15.73 -6.94
C GLU A 134 -8.25 14.50 -6.14
N LEU A 135 -7.66 13.33 -6.42
CA LEU A 135 -7.91 12.10 -5.69
C LEU A 135 -7.65 12.23 -4.19
N VAL A 136 -6.51 12.82 -3.81
CA VAL A 136 -6.18 13.03 -2.38
C VAL A 136 -7.18 13.97 -1.71
N SER A 137 -7.64 15.00 -2.42
CA SER A 137 -8.69 15.90 -1.93
C SER A 137 -10.02 15.16 -1.72
N ASP A 138 -10.42 14.32 -2.68
CA ASP A 138 -11.64 13.52 -2.59
C ASP A 138 -11.57 12.51 -1.44
N MET A 139 -10.42 11.87 -1.27
CA MET A 139 -10.18 10.94 -0.15
C MET A 139 -10.37 11.60 1.22
N GLN A 140 -10.10 12.90 1.36
CA GLN A 140 -10.34 13.64 2.61
C GLN A 140 -11.84 13.80 2.92
N ASN A 141 -12.72 13.73 1.93
CA ASN A 141 -14.16 13.81 2.09
C ASN A 141 -14.81 12.46 2.42
N LEU A 142 -14.16 11.35 2.09
CA LEU A 142 -14.69 9.99 2.28
C LEU A 142 -15.27 9.69 3.67
N PRO A 143 -14.69 10.12 4.80
CA PRO A 143 -15.30 9.88 6.12
C PRO A 143 -16.70 10.49 6.24
N LYS A 144 -16.93 11.66 5.65
CA LYS A 144 -18.25 12.31 5.64
C LYS A 144 -19.23 11.56 4.73
N ASP A 145 -18.77 11.14 3.57
CA ASP A 145 -19.57 10.42 2.60
C ASP A 145 -19.99 9.04 3.12
N ILE A 146 -19.08 8.32 3.79
CA ILE A 146 -19.38 7.04 4.45
C ILE A 146 -20.43 7.23 5.54
N VAL A 147 -20.31 8.26 6.38
CA VAL A 147 -21.31 8.55 7.41
C VAL A 147 -22.67 8.89 6.79
N GLN A 148 -22.69 9.61 5.65
CA GLN A 148 -23.92 9.92 4.95
C GLN A 148 -24.59 8.68 4.36
N VAL A 149 -23.81 7.83 3.68
CA VAL A 149 -24.31 6.54 3.15
C VAL A 149 -24.87 5.66 4.27
N TYR A 150 -24.18 5.60 5.42
CA TYR A 150 -24.69 4.87 6.58
C TYR A 150 -26.04 5.41 7.05
N LYS A 151 -26.20 6.72 7.20
CA LYS A 151 -27.48 7.34 7.61
C LYS A 151 -28.59 7.09 6.62
N ASP A 152 -28.30 7.17 5.34
CA ASP A 152 -29.28 6.98 4.27
C ASP A 152 -29.75 5.53 4.17
N ALA A 153 -28.84 4.58 4.44
CA ALA A 153 -29.13 3.15 4.39
C ALA A 153 -29.74 2.58 5.69
N ASP A 154 -29.57 3.24 6.85
CA ASP A 154 -29.89 2.68 8.17
C ASP A 154 -31.36 2.21 8.29
N ALA A 155 -32.31 3.03 7.86
CA ALA A 155 -33.72 2.69 7.91
C ALA A 155 -34.06 1.48 7.03
N GLN A 156 -33.51 1.44 5.83
CA GLN A 156 -33.73 0.34 4.87
C GLN A 156 -33.07 -0.94 5.36
N MET A 157 -31.89 -0.85 5.95
CA MET A 157 -31.19 -2.01 6.50
C MET A 157 -31.90 -2.59 7.71
N LYS A 158 -32.48 -1.74 8.57
CA LYS A 158 -33.31 -2.18 9.69
C LYS A 158 -34.55 -2.93 9.20
N GLU A 159 -35.30 -2.35 8.25
CA GLU A 159 -36.46 -3.01 7.67
C GLU A 159 -36.09 -4.37 7.05
N TYR A 160 -34.95 -4.43 6.39
CA TYR A 160 -34.45 -5.68 5.81
C TYR A 160 -34.08 -6.70 6.88
N ALA A 161 -33.38 -6.27 7.95
CA ALA A 161 -33.02 -7.13 9.06
C ALA A 161 -34.27 -7.68 9.76
N ASP A 162 -35.24 -6.82 10.07
CA ASP A 162 -36.51 -7.22 10.71
C ASP A 162 -37.32 -8.24 9.87
N LYS A 163 -37.12 -8.21 8.54
CA LYS A 163 -37.84 -9.12 7.62
C LYS A 163 -37.14 -10.46 7.41
N TYR A 164 -35.82 -10.52 7.49
CA TYR A 164 -35.04 -11.67 7.06
C TYR A 164 -34.07 -12.25 8.09
N CYS A 165 -33.88 -11.57 9.21
CA CYS A 165 -32.97 -12.01 10.28
C CYS A 165 -33.80 -12.27 11.55
N ASP A 166 -34.16 -13.55 11.79
CA ASP A 166 -34.79 -14.03 13.04
C ASP A 166 -33.72 -14.18 14.13
#